data_8792944e5baf05850e941dcf7ed2ec1f
#
_entry.id   8792944e5baf05850e941dcf7ed2ec1f
#
_cell.length_a   1.000
_cell.length_b   1.000
_cell.length_c   1.000
_cell.angle_alpha   90.00
_cell.angle_beta   90.00
_cell.angle_gamma   90.00
#
_symmetry.space_group_name_H-M   'P 1'
#
loop_
_entity.id
_entity.type
_entity.pdbx_description
1 polymer ?
#
loop_
_entity_poly.entity_id
_entity_poly.type
_entity_poly.pdbx_seq_one_letter_code
_entity_poly.pdbx_strand_id
1 'polypeptide(L)'
;MDVLVLGGSVFMGPAVVAEALRAGARVTVFNRGKSGPTPEGAEHVVGDRTVLADLEQLAGRPFDLVVDTAGYVPADVALATRLLAPSCGHYAFVSTINVFPGWPSLPDFHTDGVYAGDPDATRADAPDPETAYGWLKAGCELAVIRSFGAERATVLRAGCIVGPDDSQVGRLPWWIDRVGRGGRVLSPGDPADPVSVIDARDIARFALLQAPGSFEMGGPAVARDELLSVCRDVTGSDARFAWVDASWLAEQDVEE
;
A
#
# COMPACT_ATOMS: atom_id res chain seq x y z
N MET A 1 -9.39 0.57 -22.06
CA MET A 1 -9.55 1.17 -20.72
C MET A 1 -8.46 2.21 -20.52
N ASP A 2 -8.81 3.40 -20.03
CA ASP A 2 -7.88 4.46 -19.69
C ASP A 2 -7.69 4.47 -18.18
N VAL A 3 -6.45 4.28 -17.72
CA VAL A 3 -6.11 4.18 -16.30
C VAL A 3 -5.20 5.31 -15.90
N LEU A 4 -5.58 6.06 -14.87
CA LEU A 4 -4.72 7.02 -14.19
C LEU A 4 -4.11 6.38 -12.94
N VAL A 5 -2.79 6.44 -12.78
CA VAL A 5 -2.09 6.02 -11.56
C VAL A 5 -1.54 7.25 -10.86
N LEU A 6 -2.08 7.56 -9.67
CA LEU A 6 -1.51 8.57 -8.78
C LEU A 6 -0.38 7.94 -7.96
N GLY A 7 0.87 8.32 -8.27
CA GLY A 7 2.09 7.67 -7.80
C GLY A 7 2.84 7.02 -8.96
N GLY A 8 2.86 5.71 -9.06
CA GLY A 8 3.28 4.95 -10.25
C GLY A 8 4.78 4.68 -10.40
N SER A 9 5.69 5.31 -9.64
CA SER A 9 7.13 5.16 -9.84
C SER A 9 7.88 4.39 -8.73
N VAL A 10 7.18 3.98 -7.67
CA VAL A 10 7.81 3.29 -6.52
C VAL A 10 6.93 2.13 -6.09
N PHE A 11 7.54 0.97 -5.90
CA PHE A 11 6.99 -0.26 -5.30
C PHE A 11 5.59 -0.64 -5.83
N MET A 12 4.52 -0.28 -5.11
CA MET A 12 3.13 -0.58 -5.50
C MET A 12 2.77 0.05 -6.86
N GLY A 13 3.28 1.23 -7.14
CA GLY A 13 2.98 1.98 -8.36
C GLY A 13 3.41 1.27 -9.64
N PRO A 14 4.67 0.85 -9.81
CA PRO A 14 5.11 0.05 -10.96
C PRO A 14 4.31 -1.23 -11.15
N ALA A 15 3.92 -1.91 -10.07
CA ALA A 15 3.09 -3.11 -10.17
C ALA A 15 1.71 -2.81 -10.79
N VAL A 16 1.07 -1.72 -10.39
CA VAL A 16 -0.20 -1.26 -10.98
C VAL A 16 -0.04 -0.92 -12.46
N VAL A 17 1.01 -0.15 -12.80
CA VAL A 17 1.28 0.23 -14.19
C VAL A 17 1.51 -1.01 -15.07
N ALA A 18 2.35 -1.94 -14.61
CA ALA A 18 2.66 -3.16 -15.36
C ALA A 18 1.42 -4.04 -15.59
N GLU A 19 0.59 -4.25 -14.56
CA GLU A 19 -0.62 -5.05 -14.69
C GLU A 19 -1.67 -4.36 -15.59
N ALA A 20 -1.80 -3.03 -15.53
CA ALA A 20 -2.70 -2.28 -16.40
C ALA A 20 -2.25 -2.35 -17.87
N LEU A 21 -0.96 -2.15 -18.16
CA LEU A 21 -0.41 -2.29 -19.51
C LEU A 21 -0.56 -3.72 -20.04
N ARG A 22 -0.31 -4.74 -19.20
CA ARG A 22 -0.52 -6.16 -19.55
C ARG A 22 -1.99 -6.46 -19.89
N ALA A 23 -2.93 -5.77 -19.26
CA ALA A 23 -4.36 -5.86 -19.56
C ALA A 23 -4.77 -5.06 -20.81
N GLY A 24 -3.83 -4.41 -21.51
CA GLY A 24 -4.08 -3.62 -22.70
C GLY A 24 -4.65 -2.23 -22.43
N ALA A 25 -4.51 -1.70 -21.22
CA ALA A 25 -4.94 -0.35 -20.88
C ALA A 25 -3.95 0.71 -21.41
N ARG A 26 -4.47 1.90 -21.70
CA ARG A 26 -3.65 3.12 -21.80
C ARG A 26 -3.43 3.65 -20.40
N VAL A 27 -2.19 3.83 -20.01
CA VAL A 27 -1.83 4.23 -18.64
C VAL A 27 -1.23 5.63 -18.63
N THR A 28 -1.78 6.49 -17.80
CA THR A 28 -1.22 7.79 -17.43
C THR A 28 -0.74 7.73 -15.99
N VAL A 29 0.51 8.09 -15.74
CA VAL A 29 1.10 8.22 -14.40
C VAL A 29 1.20 9.69 -14.04
N PHE A 30 0.71 10.05 -12.86
CA PHE A 30 0.84 11.39 -12.31
C PHE A 30 1.66 11.36 -11.03
N ASN A 31 2.82 11.99 -11.07
CA ASN A 31 3.72 12.14 -9.92
C ASN A 31 4.77 13.24 -10.18
N ARG A 32 5.58 13.52 -9.16
CA ARG A 32 6.61 14.58 -9.19
C ARG A 32 7.85 14.25 -10.03
N GLY A 33 8.00 13.03 -10.53
CA GLY A 33 9.19 12.58 -11.28
C GLY A 33 10.47 12.49 -10.43
N LYS A 34 10.39 12.44 -9.09
CA LYS A 34 11.55 12.51 -8.18
C LYS A 34 11.99 11.16 -7.62
N SER A 35 11.11 10.17 -7.60
CA SER A 35 11.32 8.91 -6.86
C SER A 35 11.72 7.73 -7.74
N GLY A 36 11.79 7.92 -9.03
CA GLY A 36 12.15 6.90 -10.02
C GLY A 36 11.60 7.24 -11.40
N PRO A 37 12.05 6.53 -12.45
CA PRO A 37 11.53 6.71 -13.79
C PRO A 37 10.07 6.27 -13.89
N THR A 38 9.33 6.86 -14.81
CA THR A 38 8.01 6.34 -15.18
C THR A 38 8.19 5.02 -15.93
N PRO A 39 7.40 3.97 -15.61
CA PRO A 39 7.47 2.70 -16.33
C PRO A 39 7.24 2.89 -17.84
N GLU A 40 7.99 2.15 -18.65
CA GLU A 40 7.89 2.18 -20.10
C GLU A 40 6.46 1.82 -20.57
N GLY A 41 5.95 2.53 -21.57
CA GLY A 41 4.61 2.35 -22.11
C GLY A 41 3.52 3.19 -21.45
N ALA A 42 3.83 3.89 -20.36
CA ALA A 42 2.91 4.82 -19.70
C ALA A 42 3.20 6.29 -20.06
N GLU A 43 2.14 7.07 -20.25
CA GLU A 43 2.23 8.53 -20.33
C GLU A 43 2.63 9.09 -18.96
N HIS A 44 3.56 10.05 -18.92
CA HIS A 44 3.93 10.70 -17.67
C HIS A 44 3.44 12.16 -17.65
N VAL A 45 2.59 12.48 -16.70
CA VAL A 45 2.18 13.85 -16.36
C VAL A 45 2.88 14.23 -15.06
N VAL A 46 3.80 15.19 -15.14
CA VAL A 46 4.57 15.65 -13.98
C VAL A 46 3.78 16.68 -13.17
N GLY A 47 3.59 16.41 -11.88
CA GLY A 47 2.90 17.32 -10.98
C GLY A 47 2.90 16.84 -9.53
N ASP A 48 2.62 17.76 -8.62
CA ASP A 48 2.46 17.49 -7.19
C ASP A 48 0.96 17.43 -6.85
N ARG A 49 0.50 16.30 -6.28
CA ARG A 49 -0.90 16.11 -5.90
C ARG A 49 -1.42 17.08 -4.83
N THR A 50 -0.50 17.73 -4.10
CA THR A 50 -0.84 18.74 -3.08
C THR A 50 -1.05 20.12 -3.68
N VAL A 51 -0.74 20.32 -4.97
CA VAL A 51 -0.84 21.58 -5.71
C VAL A 51 -2.01 21.51 -6.69
N LEU A 52 -3.05 22.31 -6.47
CA LEU A 52 -4.24 22.29 -7.31
C LEU A 52 -3.92 22.56 -8.79
N ALA A 53 -3.07 23.55 -9.08
CA ALA A 53 -2.70 23.88 -10.46
C ALA A 53 -2.01 22.72 -11.21
N ASP A 54 -1.29 21.87 -10.49
CA ASP A 54 -0.67 20.67 -11.06
C ASP A 54 -1.73 19.59 -11.36
N LEU A 55 -2.68 19.41 -10.45
CA LEU A 55 -3.81 18.47 -10.64
C LEU A 55 -4.74 18.90 -11.78
N GLU A 56 -4.90 20.20 -12.03
CA GLU A 56 -5.74 20.73 -13.11
C GLU A 56 -5.32 20.23 -14.49
N GLN A 57 -4.08 19.75 -14.68
CA GLN A 57 -3.63 19.07 -15.90
C GLN A 57 -4.44 17.78 -16.19
N LEU A 58 -5.08 17.21 -15.17
CA LEU A 58 -5.91 16.00 -15.25
C LEU A 58 -7.41 16.34 -15.36
N ALA A 59 -7.80 17.60 -15.15
CA ALA A 59 -9.20 18.01 -15.13
C ALA A 59 -9.90 17.75 -16.48
N GLY A 60 -11.08 17.12 -16.42
CA GLY A 60 -11.88 16.80 -17.60
C GLY A 60 -11.34 15.69 -18.50
N ARG A 61 -10.14 15.14 -18.21
CA ARG A 61 -9.65 13.95 -18.92
C ARG A 61 -10.49 12.74 -18.50
N PRO A 62 -11.06 11.98 -19.44
CA PRO A 62 -11.83 10.80 -19.11
C PRO A 62 -10.89 9.64 -18.75
N PHE A 63 -11.01 9.15 -17.53
CA PHE A 63 -10.37 7.90 -17.11
C PHE A 63 -11.45 6.89 -16.71
N ASP A 64 -11.32 5.65 -17.14
CA ASP A 64 -12.21 4.57 -16.70
C ASP A 64 -11.93 4.24 -15.24
N LEU A 65 -10.63 4.27 -14.84
CA LEU A 65 -10.17 3.92 -13.51
C LEU A 65 -9.04 4.87 -13.07
N VAL A 66 -9.12 5.30 -11.83
CA VAL A 66 -8.00 5.92 -11.09
C VAL A 66 -7.51 4.92 -10.05
N VAL A 67 -6.20 4.65 -10.00
CA VAL A 67 -5.57 3.88 -8.91
C VAL A 67 -4.65 4.79 -8.12
N ASP A 68 -4.99 5.03 -6.86
CA ASP A 68 -4.20 5.90 -5.97
C ASP A 68 -3.32 5.06 -5.04
N THR A 69 -2.02 5.07 -5.31
CA THR A 69 -1.00 4.40 -4.50
C THR A 69 -0.23 5.35 -3.58
N ALA A 70 -0.55 6.65 -3.60
CA ALA A 70 0.22 7.71 -2.95
C ALA A 70 -0.62 8.63 -2.04
N GLY A 71 -1.83 8.22 -1.66
CA GLY A 71 -2.72 8.97 -0.76
C GLY A 71 -2.40 8.71 0.72
N TYR A 72 -1.80 9.69 1.39
CA TYR A 72 -1.43 9.61 2.81
C TYR A 72 -2.10 10.66 3.68
N VAL A 73 -2.62 11.73 3.09
CA VAL A 73 -3.24 12.85 3.81
C VAL A 73 -4.64 13.06 3.25
N PRO A 74 -5.69 13.07 4.09
CA PRO A 74 -7.08 13.21 3.65
C PRO A 74 -7.33 14.44 2.76
N ALA A 75 -6.84 15.61 3.16
CA ALA A 75 -7.01 16.85 2.40
C ALA A 75 -6.44 16.74 0.98
N ASP A 76 -5.27 16.10 0.80
CA ASP A 76 -4.65 15.89 -0.52
C ASP A 76 -5.44 14.90 -1.37
N VAL A 77 -6.00 13.84 -0.74
CA VAL A 77 -6.87 12.88 -1.41
C VAL A 77 -8.19 13.55 -1.80
N ALA A 78 -8.77 14.35 -0.90
CA ALA A 78 -9.99 15.11 -1.18
C ALA A 78 -9.82 16.10 -2.32
N LEU A 79 -8.66 16.74 -2.44
CA LEU A 79 -8.35 17.65 -3.54
C LEU A 79 -8.36 16.90 -4.88
N ALA A 80 -7.66 15.77 -4.97
CA ALA A 80 -7.58 14.96 -6.17
C ALA A 80 -8.95 14.34 -6.54
N THR A 81 -9.65 13.75 -5.57
CA THR A 81 -10.93 13.08 -5.81
C THR A 81 -12.03 14.03 -6.25
N ARG A 82 -12.13 15.23 -5.67
CA ARG A 82 -13.10 16.27 -6.09
C ARG A 82 -12.88 16.70 -7.53
N LEU A 83 -11.63 16.84 -7.96
CA LEU A 83 -11.29 17.23 -9.32
C LEU A 83 -11.58 16.12 -10.33
N LEU A 84 -11.31 14.86 -9.98
CA LEU A 84 -11.37 13.71 -10.88
C LEU A 84 -12.79 13.11 -10.99
N ALA A 85 -13.61 13.17 -9.93
CA ALA A 85 -14.91 12.50 -9.88
C ALA A 85 -15.89 12.86 -11.00
N PRO A 86 -15.91 14.10 -11.55
CA PRO A 86 -16.81 14.46 -12.66
C PRO A 86 -16.49 13.77 -13.99
N SER A 87 -15.24 13.37 -14.22
CA SER A 87 -14.77 12.82 -15.51
C SER A 87 -14.24 11.39 -15.43
N CYS A 88 -14.14 10.79 -14.23
CA CYS A 88 -13.59 9.47 -14.03
C CYS A 88 -14.64 8.45 -13.60
N GLY A 89 -14.56 7.22 -14.13
CA GLY A 89 -15.53 6.16 -13.89
C GLY A 89 -15.44 5.57 -12.48
N HIS A 90 -14.25 5.16 -12.04
CA HIS A 90 -14.03 4.45 -10.79
C HIS A 90 -12.74 4.88 -10.11
N TYR A 91 -12.68 4.77 -8.78
CA TYR A 91 -11.49 5.11 -7.98
C TYR A 91 -11.11 3.95 -7.07
N ALA A 92 -9.92 3.38 -7.27
CA ALA A 92 -9.34 2.37 -6.41
C ALA A 92 -8.26 3.01 -5.53
N PHE A 93 -8.45 2.94 -4.24
CA PHE A 93 -7.56 3.53 -3.24
C PHE A 93 -6.78 2.46 -2.48
N VAL A 94 -5.46 2.50 -2.53
CA VAL A 94 -4.61 1.61 -1.72
C VAL A 94 -4.55 2.16 -0.31
N SER A 95 -5.32 1.55 0.59
CA SER A 95 -5.37 1.82 2.02
C SER A 95 -4.48 0.86 2.81
N THR A 96 -4.75 0.67 4.07
CA THR A 96 -3.96 -0.15 4.98
C THR A 96 -4.84 -0.82 6.04
N ILE A 97 -4.42 -1.97 6.53
CA ILE A 97 -5.02 -2.64 7.69
C ILE A 97 -4.88 -1.81 8.99
N ASN A 98 -3.92 -0.87 9.05
CA ASN A 98 -3.74 0.02 10.19
C ASN A 98 -4.94 0.98 10.43
N VAL A 99 -5.94 1.00 9.53
CA VAL A 99 -7.18 1.74 9.79
C VAL A 99 -8.00 1.14 10.93
N PHE A 100 -7.73 -0.11 11.31
CA PHE A 100 -8.36 -0.74 12.47
C PHE A 100 -7.64 -0.35 13.76
N PRO A 101 -8.33 0.21 14.75
CA PRO A 101 -7.78 0.47 16.06
C PRO A 101 -7.25 -0.82 16.71
N GLY A 102 -6.13 -0.71 17.42
CA GLY A 102 -5.54 -1.86 18.10
C GLY A 102 -4.56 -2.70 17.27
N TRP A 103 -4.38 -2.40 15.97
CA TRP A 103 -3.28 -2.98 15.23
C TRP A 103 -1.93 -2.75 15.98
N PRO A 104 -1.01 -3.72 16.11
CA PRO A 104 -0.91 -4.98 15.33
C PRO A 104 -1.68 -6.17 15.90
N SER A 105 -2.47 -6.04 16.95
CA SER A 105 -3.39 -7.12 17.33
C SER A 105 -4.35 -7.39 16.18
N LEU A 106 -4.63 -8.68 15.91
CA LEU A 106 -5.52 -9.06 14.81
C LEU A 106 -6.94 -8.54 15.07
N PRO A 107 -7.48 -7.66 14.22
CA PRO A 107 -8.85 -7.19 14.35
C PRO A 107 -9.84 -8.29 13.92
N ASP A 108 -11.03 -8.29 14.49
CA ASP A 108 -12.17 -8.96 13.90
C ASP A 108 -12.76 -8.07 12.79
N PHE A 109 -12.40 -8.32 11.55
CA PHE A 109 -12.84 -7.53 10.40
C PHE A 109 -14.36 -7.48 10.19
N HIS A 110 -15.12 -8.34 10.88
CA HIS A 110 -16.58 -8.35 10.80
C HIS A 110 -17.22 -7.46 11.86
N THR A 111 -16.58 -7.25 12.99
CA THR A 111 -17.15 -6.52 14.14
C THR A 111 -16.38 -5.27 14.51
N ASP A 112 -15.09 -5.22 14.24
CA ASP A 112 -14.26 -4.06 14.58
C ASP A 112 -14.42 -2.95 13.55
N GLY A 113 -14.74 -1.75 14.03
CA GLY A 113 -14.82 -0.55 13.21
C GLY A 113 -13.43 0.01 12.90
N VAL A 114 -13.31 0.71 11.79
CA VAL A 114 -12.12 1.52 11.49
C VAL A 114 -12.13 2.84 12.26
N TYR A 115 -10.98 3.52 12.35
CA TYR A 115 -10.92 4.88 12.88
C TYR A 115 -11.97 5.78 12.22
N ALA A 116 -12.56 6.70 12.99
CA ALA A 116 -13.52 7.66 12.46
C ALA A 116 -12.94 8.52 11.32
N GLY A 117 -11.66 8.89 11.43
CA GLY A 117 -10.99 9.72 10.43
C GLY A 117 -11.69 11.08 10.22
N ASP A 118 -11.07 11.94 9.42
CA ASP A 118 -11.69 13.16 8.89
C ASP A 118 -11.26 13.31 7.42
N PRO A 119 -12.20 13.38 6.45
CA PRO A 119 -11.88 13.45 5.03
C PRO A 119 -11.23 14.78 4.58
N ASP A 120 -11.19 15.79 5.42
CA ASP A 120 -10.54 17.08 5.16
C ASP A 120 -9.29 17.32 6.03
N ALA A 121 -8.92 16.35 6.87
CA ALA A 121 -7.78 16.49 7.79
C ALA A 121 -6.45 16.66 7.07
N THR A 122 -5.60 17.45 7.68
CA THR A 122 -4.16 17.58 7.38
C THR A 122 -3.35 16.67 8.32
N ARG A 123 -2.04 16.60 8.13
CA ARG A 123 -1.15 15.84 9.05
C ARG A 123 -1.20 16.38 10.48
N ALA A 124 -1.42 17.69 10.64
CA ALA A 124 -1.44 18.34 11.95
C ALA A 124 -2.68 18.02 12.78
N ASP A 125 -3.72 17.49 12.14
CA ASP A 125 -5.00 17.17 12.78
C ASP A 125 -5.03 15.74 13.37
N ALA A 126 -4.00 14.93 13.11
CA ALA A 126 -3.90 13.59 13.67
C ALA A 126 -3.81 13.66 15.21
N PRO A 127 -4.68 12.92 15.94
CA PRO A 127 -4.81 13.09 17.38
C PRO A 127 -3.61 12.56 18.17
N ASP A 128 -2.91 11.56 17.64
CA ASP A 128 -1.84 10.86 18.34
C ASP A 128 -0.80 10.37 17.29
N PRO A 129 0.51 10.62 17.50
CA PRO A 129 1.56 10.17 16.60
C PRO A 129 1.57 8.65 16.34
N GLU A 130 1.25 7.82 17.35
CA GLU A 130 1.28 6.35 17.21
C GLU A 130 0.12 5.84 16.33
N THR A 131 -1.02 6.49 16.40
CA THR A 131 -2.22 6.12 15.62
C THR A 131 -2.42 6.97 14.37
N ALA A 132 -1.62 8.02 14.20
CA ALA A 132 -1.74 9.01 13.13
C ALA A 132 -1.88 8.40 11.74
N TYR A 133 -1.05 7.40 11.42
CA TYR A 133 -1.07 6.78 10.11
C TYR A 133 -2.42 6.12 9.79
N GLY A 134 -2.92 5.28 10.69
CA GLY A 134 -4.20 4.59 10.52
C GLY A 134 -5.38 5.57 10.47
N TRP A 135 -5.38 6.57 11.36
CA TRP A 135 -6.42 7.59 11.41
C TRP A 135 -6.48 8.45 10.14
N LEU A 136 -5.32 8.89 9.63
CA LEU A 136 -5.23 9.64 8.37
C LEU A 136 -5.66 8.78 7.18
N LYS A 137 -5.25 7.51 7.13
CA LYS A 137 -5.68 6.60 6.05
C LYS A 137 -7.19 6.37 6.07
N ALA A 138 -7.81 6.25 7.24
CA ALA A 138 -9.28 6.19 7.36
C ALA A 138 -9.95 7.47 6.82
N GLY A 139 -9.39 8.64 7.12
CA GLY A 139 -9.84 9.91 6.53
C GLY A 139 -9.71 9.95 5.01
N CYS A 140 -8.64 9.38 4.45
CA CYS A 140 -8.46 9.23 2.99
C CYS A 140 -9.56 8.34 2.38
N GLU A 141 -9.92 7.22 3.02
CA GLU A 141 -11.03 6.36 2.58
C GLU A 141 -12.33 7.15 2.49
N LEU A 142 -12.63 7.94 3.54
CA LEU A 142 -13.83 8.79 3.57
C LEU A 142 -13.81 9.86 2.47
N ALA A 143 -12.65 10.46 2.17
CA ALA A 143 -12.52 11.46 1.10
C ALA A 143 -12.83 10.84 -0.28
N VAL A 144 -12.39 9.61 -0.54
CA VAL A 144 -12.69 8.87 -1.77
C VAL A 144 -14.19 8.59 -1.86
N ILE A 145 -14.77 7.98 -0.82
CA ILE A 145 -16.20 7.60 -0.78
C ILE A 145 -17.09 8.84 -0.91
N ARG A 146 -16.74 9.95 -0.27
CA ARG A 146 -17.48 11.22 -0.36
C ARG A 146 -17.54 11.76 -1.79
N SER A 147 -16.46 11.63 -2.57
CA SER A 147 -16.38 12.22 -3.92
C SER A 147 -16.92 11.30 -5.01
N PHE A 148 -16.64 10.00 -4.93
CA PHE A 148 -17.02 9.00 -5.95
C PHE A 148 -18.31 8.25 -5.60
N GLY A 149 -18.74 8.26 -4.35
CA GLY A 149 -19.81 7.37 -3.85
C GLY A 149 -19.32 5.93 -3.67
N ALA A 150 -20.03 5.16 -2.85
CA ALA A 150 -19.66 3.76 -2.56
C ALA A 150 -19.63 2.87 -3.80
N GLU A 151 -20.49 3.16 -4.79
CA GLU A 151 -20.65 2.35 -6.02
C GLU A 151 -19.50 2.54 -7.03
N ARG A 152 -18.69 3.60 -6.88
CA ARG A 152 -17.56 3.91 -7.76
C ARG A 152 -16.23 3.96 -7.02
N ALA A 153 -16.18 3.38 -5.82
CA ALA A 153 -14.99 3.36 -4.98
C ALA A 153 -14.62 1.93 -4.59
N THR A 154 -13.33 1.60 -4.76
CA THR A 154 -12.70 0.40 -4.20
C THR A 154 -11.67 0.85 -3.16
N VAL A 155 -11.77 0.36 -1.94
CA VAL A 155 -10.79 0.59 -0.88
C VAL A 155 -10.05 -0.70 -0.59
N LEU A 156 -8.73 -0.70 -0.77
CA LEU A 156 -7.86 -1.86 -0.61
C LEU A 156 -7.04 -1.72 0.67
N ARG A 157 -7.52 -2.29 1.77
CA ARG A 157 -6.87 -2.26 3.09
C ARG A 157 -5.78 -3.30 3.15
N ALA A 158 -4.61 -2.95 2.64
CA ALA A 158 -3.50 -3.88 2.51
C ALA A 158 -2.79 -4.12 3.85
N GLY A 159 -2.45 -5.40 4.09
CA GLY A 159 -1.53 -5.82 5.14
C GLY A 159 -0.07 -5.57 4.75
N CYS A 160 0.81 -6.50 5.06
CA CYS A 160 2.22 -6.42 4.67
C CYS A 160 2.37 -6.68 3.17
N ILE A 161 2.56 -5.62 2.38
CA ILE A 161 2.79 -5.73 0.94
C ILE A 161 4.23 -6.16 0.68
N VAL A 162 4.40 -7.14 -0.20
CA VAL A 162 5.70 -7.61 -0.69
C VAL A 162 5.69 -7.61 -2.22
N GLY A 163 6.85 -7.69 -2.84
CA GLY A 163 6.92 -7.83 -4.31
C GLY A 163 8.19 -7.26 -4.90
N PRO A 164 8.31 -7.30 -6.24
CA PRO A 164 9.40 -6.64 -6.96
C PRO A 164 9.46 -5.15 -6.63
N ASP A 165 10.67 -4.59 -6.66
CA ASP A 165 10.93 -3.16 -6.44
C ASP A 165 10.58 -2.63 -5.04
N ASP A 166 10.40 -3.49 -4.03
CA ASP A 166 10.26 -3.10 -2.63
C ASP A 166 11.62 -2.66 -2.04
N SER A 167 12.20 -1.61 -2.62
CA SER A 167 13.49 -1.08 -2.19
C SER A 167 13.39 -0.02 -1.08
N GLN A 168 12.22 0.59 -0.89
CA GLN A 168 12.03 1.68 0.07
C GLN A 168 11.55 1.19 1.44
N VAL A 169 10.64 0.25 1.47
CA VAL A 169 10.19 -0.38 2.72
C VAL A 169 11.15 -1.50 3.12
N GLY A 170 11.58 -2.31 2.12
CA GLY A 170 12.70 -3.23 2.23
C GLY A 170 12.52 -4.40 3.19
N ARG A 171 11.30 -4.67 3.68
CA ARG A 171 11.05 -5.71 4.70
C ARG A 171 11.47 -7.09 4.21
N LEU A 172 10.81 -7.59 3.16
CA LEU A 172 11.14 -8.90 2.61
C LEU A 172 12.50 -8.92 1.89
N PRO A 173 12.89 -7.92 1.08
CA PRO A 173 14.23 -7.83 0.52
C PRO A 173 15.35 -7.87 1.55
N TRP A 174 15.16 -7.22 2.71
CA TRP A 174 16.12 -7.28 3.81
C TRP A 174 16.28 -8.70 4.35
N TRP A 175 15.15 -9.42 4.55
CA TRP A 175 15.18 -10.80 5.01
C TRP A 175 15.86 -11.74 4.00
N ILE A 176 15.55 -11.58 2.71
CA ILE A 176 16.19 -12.36 1.63
C ILE A 176 17.69 -12.14 1.62
N ASP A 177 18.12 -10.88 1.68
CA ASP A 177 19.54 -10.52 1.72
C ASP A 177 20.23 -11.01 3.00
N ARG A 178 19.59 -10.80 4.17
CA ARG A 178 20.16 -11.26 5.46
C ARG A 178 20.28 -12.77 5.51
N VAL A 179 19.27 -13.49 5.11
CA VAL A 179 19.27 -14.97 5.07
C VAL A 179 20.25 -15.49 4.03
N GLY A 180 20.32 -14.84 2.87
CA GLY A 180 21.25 -15.18 1.79
C GLY A 180 22.72 -15.12 2.20
N ARG A 181 23.10 -14.28 3.18
CA ARG A 181 24.47 -14.23 3.74
C ARG A 181 24.83 -15.43 4.60
N GLY A 182 23.84 -16.27 4.96
CA GLY A 182 24.04 -17.47 5.75
C GLY A 182 24.43 -17.24 7.21
N GLY A 183 24.93 -18.30 7.85
CA GLY A 183 25.36 -18.30 9.25
C GLY A 183 24.20 -18.16 10.23
N ARG A 184 24.48 -17.60 11.43
CA ARG A 184 23.41 -17.36 12.43
C ARG A 184 22.62 -16.10 12.08
N VAL A 185 21.29 -16.25 11.98
CA VAL A 185 20.34 -15.18 11.73
C VAL A 185 19.51 -14.96 12.98
N LEU A 186 19.60 -13.77 13.57
CA LEU A 186 18.71 -13.36 14.66
C LEU A 186 17.30 -13.28 14.13
N SER A 187 16.36 -13.98 14.74
CA SER A 187 14.96 -14.06 14.30
C SER A 187 14.05 -13.69 15.47
N PRO A 188 13.27 -12.61 15.36
CA PRO A 188 12.37 -12.16 16.43
C PRO A 188 11.13 -13.04 16.55
N GLY A 189 10.61 -13.19 17.76
CA GLY A 189 9.34 -13.84 18.09
C GLY A 189 9.40 -15.36 18.11
N ASP A 190 8.22 -15.97 18.08
CA ASP A 190 8.06 -17.43 18.01
C ASP A 190 8.11 -17.90 16.54
N PRO A 191 8.83 -18.99 16.23
CA PRO A 191 8.82 -19.59 14.89
C PRO A 191 7.41 -19.91 14.35
N ALA A 192 6.46 -20.18 15.23
CA ALA A 192 5.08 -20.49 14.87
C ALA A 192 4.18 -19.25 14.73
N ASP A 193 4.68 -18.04 15.03
CA ASP A 193 3.90 -16.80 14.89
C ASP A 193 3.37 -16.66 13.46
N PRO A 194 2.08 -16.35 13.30
CA PRO A 194 1.50 -16.18 11.98
C PRO A 194 1.98 -14.91 11.31
N VAL A 195 2.39 -15.02 10.05
CA VAL A 195 2.71 -13.91 9.18
C VAL A 195 1.83 -13.98 7.93
N SER A 196 1.21 -12.86 7.55
CA SER A 196 0.47 -12.74 6.30
C SER A 196 1.12 -11.65 5.46
N VAL A 197 1.40 -11.98 4.20
CA VAL A 197 1.92 -11.05 3.20
C VAL A 197 1.03 -11.07 1.96
N ILE A 198 0.99 -9.95 1.23
CA ILE A 198 0.26 -9.84 -0.04
C ILE A 198 1.20 -9.32 -1.13
N ASP A 199 1.18 -9.96 -2.30
CA ASP A 199 1.98 -9.49 -3.42
C ASP A 199 1.38 -8.22 -4.04
N ALA A 200 2.21 -7.22 -4.29
CA ALA A 200 1.81 -5.95 -4.92
C ALA A 200 1.08 -6.16 -6.26
N ARG A 201 1.44 -7.23 -7.01
CA ARG A 201 0.79 -7.57 -8.28
C ARG A 201 -0.63 -8.09 -8.07
N ASP A 202 -0.92 -8.78 -6.97
CA ASP A 202 -2.28 -9.26 -6.68
C ASP A 202 -3.19 -8.09 -6.27
N ILE A 203 -2.69 -7.14 -5.49
CA ILE A 203 -3.41 -5.90 -5.19
C ILE A 203 -3.68 -5.13 -6.50
N ALA A 204 -2.67 -5.02 -7.38
CA ALA A 204 -2.81 -4.35 -8.67
C ALA A 204 -3.90 -5.00 -9.54
N ARG A 205 -3.89 -6.33 -9.66
CA ARG A 205 -4.93 -7.08 -10.40
C ARG A 205 -6.32 -6.85 -9.83
N PHE A 206 -6.43 -6.87 -8.49
CA PHE A 206 -7.71 -6.64 -7.84
C PHE A 206 -8.22 -5.22 -8.08
N ALA A 207 -7.35 -4.20 -8.01
CA ALA A 207 -7.71 -2.82 -8.32
C ALA A 207 -8.32 -2.66 -9.73
N LEU A 208 -7.79 -3.40 -10.72
CA LEU A 208 -8.30 -3.37 -12.10
C LEU A 208 -9.69 -3.99 -12.27
N LEU A 209 -10.19 -4.77 -11.31
CA LEU A 209 -11.55 -5.32 -11.33
C LEU A 209 -12.63 -4.26 -11.09
N GLN A 210 -12.27 -3.10 -10.53
CA GLN A 210 -13.21 -2.02 -10.21
C GLN A 210 -14.38 -2.50 -9.33
N ALA A 211 -14.12 -3.47 -8.45
CA ALA A 211 -15.12 -4.00 -7.53
C ALA A 211 -15.43 -2.96 -6.44
N PRO A 212 -16.68 -2.45 -6.34
CA PRO A 212 -17.01 -1.46 -5.32
C PRO A 212 -16.99 -2.08 -3.93
N GLY A 213 -16.51 -1.30 -2.95
CA GLY A 213 -16.46 -1.71 -1.54
C GLY A 213 -15.09 -1.59 -0.91
N SER A 214 -14.99 -2.04 0.35
CA SER A 214 -13.73 -2.10 1.10
C SER A 214 -13.32 -3.56 1.29
N PHE A 215 -12.04 -3.85 1.04
CA PHE A 215 -11.49 -5.20 1.04
C PHE A 215 -10.20 -5.25 1.85
N GLU A 216 -10.13 -6.18 2.79
CA GLU A 216 -8.92 -6.50 3.53
C GLU A 216 -8.04 -7.39 2.66
N MET A 217 -6.89 -6.83 2.24
CA MET A 217 -5.97 -7.46 1.31
C MET A 217 -4.83 -8.15 2.07
N GLY A 218 -4.91 -9.46 2.19
CA GLY A 218 -3.90 -10.31 2.81
C GLY A 218 -3.78 -11.64 2.08
N GLY A 219 -2.60 -12.25 2.13
CA GLY A 219 -2.40 -13.63 1.72
C GLY A 219 -2.77 -14.62 2.84
N PRO A 220 -2.67 -15.92 2.60
CA PRO A 220 -2.80 -16.92 3.66
C PRO A 220 -1.74 -16.68 4.74
N ALA A 221 -2.14 -16.90 6.00
CA ALA A 221 -1.19 -16.88 7.10
C ALA A 221 -0.29 -18.11 7.02
N VAL A 222 1.02 -17.87 7.13
CA VAL A 222 2.05 -18.91 7.23
C VAL A 222 2.83 -18.74 8.53
N ALA A 223 3.51 -19.78 9.01
CA ALA A 223 4.40 -19.63 10.15
C ALA A 223 5.61 -18.74 9.78
N ARG A 224 6.11 -17.95 10.73
CA ARG A 224 7.28 -17.09 10.53
C ARG A 224 8.51 -17.91 10.10
N ASP A 225 8.71 -19.10 10.71
CA ASP A 225 9.78 -20.02 10.30
C ASP A 225 9.62 -20.50 8.85
N GLU A 226 8.39 -20.74 8.40
CA GLU A 226 8.11 -21.14 7.02
C GLU A 226 8.53 -20.04 6.04
N LEU A 227 8.17 -18.77 6.30
CA LEU A 227 8.57 -17.62 5.48
C LEU A 227 10.10 -17.50 5.40
N LEU A 228 10.78 -17.60 6.54
CA LEU A 228 12.26 -17.50 6.57
C LEU A 228 12.92 -18.72 5.93
N SER A 229 12.33 -19.89 6.07
CA SER A 229 12.80 -21.12 5.41
C SER A 229 12.71 -21.03 3.91
N VAL A 230 11.64 -20.44 3.36
CA VAL A 230 11.53 -20.15 1.92
C VAL A 230 12.65 -19.18 1.48
N CYS A 231 12.96 -18.15 2.27
CA CYS A 231 14.09 -17.27 1.95
C CYS A 231 15.42 -18.03 1.91
N ARG A 232 15.67 -18.95 2.85
CA ARG A 232 16.85 -19.81 2.87
C ARG A 232 16.93 -20.73 1.66
N ASP A 233 15.83 -21.36 1.31
CA ASP A 233 15.77 -22.32 0.19
C ASP A 233 16.00 -21.62 -1.15
N VAL A 234 15.36 -20.46 -1.37
CA VAL A 234 15.54 -19.66 -2.59
C VAL A 234 16.96 -19.13 -2.74
N THR A 235 17.61 -18.75 -1.62
CA THR A 235 19.00 -18.23 -1.66
C THR A 235 20.04 -19.34 -1.63
N GLY A 236 19.67 -20.59 -1.36
CA GLY A 236 20.59 -21.73 -1.21
C GLY A 236 21.57 -21.56 -0.03
N SER A 237 21.21 -20.78 0.97
CA SER A 237 22.12 -20.45 2.09
C SER A 237 22.12 -21.50 3.19
N ASP A 238 23.16 -21.47 4.06
CA ASP A 238 23.29 -22.30 5.26
C ASP A 238 22.74 -21.60 6.51
N ALA A 239 21.84 -20.63 6.35
CA ALA A 239 21.29 -19.84 7.45
C ALA A 239 20.64 -20.71 8.55
N ARG A 240 20.94 -20.36 9.80
CA ARG A 240 20.39 -21.00 11.00
C ARG A 240 19.71 -19.93 11.84
N PHE A 241 18.41 -20.05 12.03
CA PHE A 241 17.61 -19.08 12.76
C PHE A 241 17.83 -19.22 14.26
N ALA A 242 18.20 -18.12 14.91
CA ALA A 242 18.31 -17.99 16.35
C ALA A 242 17.11 -17.16 16.84
N TRP A 243 16.08 -17.87 17.26
CA TRP A 243 14.86 -17.26 17.75
C TRP A 243 15.06 -16.61 19.12
N VAL A 244 14.54 -15.40 19.26
CA VAL A 244 14.57 -14.61 20.49
C VAL A 244 13.23 -13.92 20.66
N ASP A 245 12.76 -13.80 21.88
CA ASP A 245 11.53 -13.08 22.17
C ASP A 245 11.71 -11.54 22.15
N ALA A 246 10.60 -10.82 22.10
CA ALA A 246 10.61 -9.36 22.05
C ALA A 246 11.24 -8.73 23.31
N SER A 247 11.12 -9.36 24.48
CA SER A 247 11.71 -8.87 25.72
C SER A 247 13.23 -8.86 25.65
N TRP A 248 13.83 -9.90 25.06
CA TRP A 248 15.27 -9.97 24.85
C TRP A 248 15.76 -8.88 23.89
N LEU A 249 15.01 -8.62 22.79
CA LEU A 249 15.35 -7.56 21.84
C LEU A 249 15.35 -6.18 22.51
N ALA A 250 14.31 -5.90 23.30
CA ALA A 250 14.20 -4.65 24.03
C ALA A 250 15.35 -4.44 25.04
N GLU A 251 15.81 -5.51 25.74
CA GLU A 251 16.97 -5.46 26.63
C GLU A 251 18.29 -5.17 25.90
N GLN A 252 18.37 -5.48 24.60
CA GLN A 252 19.55 -5.25 23.77
C GLN A 252 19.46 -3.96 22.94
N ASP A 253 18.40 -3.15 23.10
CA ASP A 253 18.14 -1.93 22.31
C ASP A 253 18.10 -2.21 20.80
N VAL A 254 17.48 -3.34 20.43
CA VAL A 254 17.27 -3.77 19.04
C VAL A 254 15.79 -3.64 18.72
N GLU A 255 15.47 -2.87 17.69
CA GLU A 255 14.12 -2.77 17.14
C GLU A 255 13.77 -4.02 16.32
N GLU A 256 12.46 -4.42 16.33
CA GLU A 256 11.95 -5.55 15.54
C GLU A 256 11.86 -5.22 14.03
#